data_0c721ef90e6cf711f7ffdef64205fb74
#
_entry.id   0c721ef90e6cf711f7ffdef64205fb74
#
_cell.length_a   1.000
_cell.length_b   1.000
_cell.length_c   1.000
_cell.angle_alpha   90.00
_cell.angle_beta   90.00
_cell.angle_gamma   90.00
#
_symmetry.space_group_name_H-M   'P 1'
#
loop_
_entity.id
_entity.type
_entity.pdbx_description
1 polymer ?
#
loop_
_entity_poly.entity_id
_entity_poly.type
_entity_poly.pdbx_seq_one_letter_code
_entity_poly.pdbx_strand_id
1 'polypeptide(L)'
;MSDAKRPGRNRLRVLLVEDSQDIREVFTLLLRAEGAEVVATASGREAIEQTAKRDFDVVLTDLGLPDIPGDTVIRRVLANSRRRPRIIVVTGYDEPFKSRAREAGADVVFSKPIVWSTLARALAETARKQQGADHFAAA
;
A
#
# COMPACT_ATOMS: atom_id res chain seq x y z
N MET A 1 -23.21 0.65 10.55
CA MET A 1 -22.42 0.99 10.98
C MET A 1 -21.66 0.30 11.88
N SER A 2 -21.80 -0.82 12.11
CA SER A 2 -21.04 -1.60 12.95
C SER A 2 -19.61 -1.58 12.67
N ASP A 3 -19.22 -1.41 11.45
CA ASP A 3 -17.83 -1.42 11.18
C ASP A 3 -17.13 -0.33 11.80
N ALA A 4 -17.74 0.77 11.89
CA ALA A 4 -17.13 1.91 12.47
C ALA A 4 -16.83 1.67 13.90
N LYS A 5 -17.42 0.66 14.48
CA LYS A 5 -17.17 0.43 15.79
C LYS A 5 -16.01 -0.35 16.04
N ARG A 6 -15.34 -0.89 15.08
CA ARG A 6 -14.16 -1.60 15.32
C ARG A 6 -13.07 -0.66 15.23
N PRO A 7 -12.64 0.01 16.23
CA PRO A 7 -11.70 1.09 16.18
C PRO A 7 -10.43 0.63 15.54
N GLY A 8 -10.38 0.62 14.30
CA GLY A 8 -9.16 0.44 13.54
C GLY A 8 -8.38 -0.81 13.72
N ARG A 9 -8.64 -1.58 14.77
CA ARG A 9 -7.82 -2.70 15.06
C ARG A 9 -7.82 -3.73 14.00
N ASN A 10 -8.95 -4.02 13.38
CA ASN A 10 -9.06 -5.01 12.35
C ASN A 10 -9.15 -4.42 10.97
N ARG A 11 -8.94 -3.11 10.84
CA ARG A 11 -8.98 -2.44 9.56
C ARG A 11 -7.57 -2.26 9.05
N LEU A 12 -7.36 -2.59 7.79
CA LEU A 12 -6.07 -2.31 7.16
C LEU A 12 -5.91 -0.82 6.99
N ARG A 13 -4.73 -0.33 7.32
CA ARG A 13 -4.35 1.03 7.01
C ARG A 13 -3.52 1.00 5.76
N VAL A 14 -4.01 1.63 4.71
CA VAL A 14 -3.38 1.61 3.39
C VAL A 14 -2.90 3.01 3.03
N LEU A 15 -1.64 3.11 2.68
CA LEU A 15 -1.09 4.31 2.08
C LEU A 15 -1.15 4.11 0.57
N LEU A 16 -1.92 4.94 -0.11
CA LEU A 16 -2.05 4.87 -1.56
C LEU A 16 -1.21 5.99 -2.17
N VAL A 17 -0.34 5.64 -3.11
CA VAL A 17 0.52 6.60 -3.78
C VAL A 17 0.23 6.54 -5.27
N GLU A 18 -0.49 7.53 -5.78
CA GLU A 18 -0.93 7.55 -7.16
C GLU A 18 -1.07 8.99 -7.63
N ASP A 19 -0.33 9.39 -8.66
CA ASP A 19 -0.34 10.77 -9.10
C ASP A 19 -1.54 11.14 -9.97
N SER A 20 -2.20 10.17 -10.60
CA SER A 20 -3.40 10.45 -11.38
C SER A 20 -4.58 10.63 -10.44
N GLN A 21 -5.19 11.80 -10.45
CA GLN A 21 -6.30 12.09 -9.54
C GLN A 21 -7.46 11.13 -9.74
N ASP A 22 -7.81 10.83 -10.98
CA ASP A 22 -8.95 9.97 -11.27
C ASP A 22 -8.70 8.55 -10.74
N ILE A 23 -7.52 8.02 -10.98
CA ILE A 23 -7.18 6.68 -10.52
C ILE A 23 -7.10 6.66 -9.00
N ARG A 24 -6.53 7.69 -8.41
CA ARG A 24 -6.42 7.80 -6.96
C ARG A 24 -7.80 7.80 -6.30
N GLU A 25 -8.75 8.52 -6.89
CA GLU A 25 -10.11 8.57 -6.36
C GLU A 25 -10.81 7.23 -6.47
N VAL A 26 -10.67 6.55 -7.60
CA VAL A 26 -11.29 5.25 -7.80
C VAL A 26 -10.71 4.23 -6.81
N PHE A 27 -9.39 4.17 -6.70
CA PHE A 27 -8.77 3.23 -5.78
C PHE A 27 -9.14 3.52 -4.33
N THR A 28 -9.22 4.80 -3.97
CA THR A 28 -9.63 5.16 -2.62
C THR A 28 -11.03 4.65 -2.32
N LEU A 29 -11.96 4.81 -3.25
CA LEU A 29 -13.32 4.32 -3.05
C LEU A 29 -13.36 2.81 -2.93
N LEU A 30 -12.64 2.11 -3.80
CA LEU A 30 -12.63 0.67 -3.79
C LEU A 30 -11.99 0.11 -2.52
N LEU A 31 -10.89 0.71 -2.08
CA LEU A 31 -10.22 0.29 -0.86
C LEU A 31 -11.10 0.50 0.36
N ARG A 32 -11.78 1.65 0.43
CA ARG A 32 -12.68 1.92 1.54
C ARG A 32 -13.87 0.97 1.54
N ALA A 33 -14.35 0.60 0.36
CA ALA A 33 -15.44 -0.36 0.26
C ALA A 33 -15.03 -1.73 0.80
N GLU A 34 -13.72 -2.06 0.78
CA GLU A 34 -13.22 -3.29 1.37
C GLU A 34 -12.96 -3.13 2.87
N GLY A 35 -13.24 -1.98 3.44
CA GLY A 35 -13.08 -1.76 4.86
C GLY A 35 -11.76 -1.14 5.28
N ALA A 36 -10.92 -0.74 4.34
CA ALA A 36 -9.62 -0.16 4.67
C ALA A 36 -9.72 1.31 5.06
N GLU A 37 -8.82 1.74 5.92
CA GLU A 37 -8.57 3.15 6.14
C GLU A 37 -7.52 3.56 5.12
N VAL A 38 -7.77 4.62 4.37
CA VAL A 38 -6.89 5.01 3.28
C VAL A 38 -6.37 6.41 3.47
N VAL A 39 -5.04 6.55 3.35
CA VAL A 39 -4.42 7.85 3.22
C VAL A 39 -3.92 7.90 1.78
N ALA A 40 -4.51 8.78 0.98
CA ALA A 40 -4.19 8.87 -0.45
C ALA A 40 -3.22 10.02 -0.65
N THR A 41 -2.14 9.75 -1.39
CA THR A 41 -1.12 10.74 -1.69
C THR A 41 -0.86 10.77 -3.18
N ALA A 42 -0.37 11.91 -3.67
CA ALA A 42 -0.20 12.13 -5.11
C ALA A 42 1.27 12.09 -5.53
N SER A 43 2.20 11.96 -4.60
CA SER A 43 3.62 12.04 -4.91
C SER A 43 4.44 11.18 -3.97
N GLY A 44 5.66 10.90 -4.35
CA GLY A 44 6.58 10.16 -3.50
C GLY A 44 6.92 10.91 -2.23
N ARG A 45 7.07 12.24 -2.33
CA ARG A 45 7.37 13.05 -1.15
C ARG A 45 6.27 12.96 -0.12
N GLU A 46 5.01 13.09 -0.55
CA GLU A 46 3.89 12.98 0.37
C GLU A 46 3.85 11.62 1.04
N ALA A 47 4.11 10.56 0.27
CA ALA A 47 4.12 9.21 0.83
C ALA A 47 5.18 9.06 1.90
N ILE A 48 6.38 9.55 1.63
CA ILE A 48 7.47 9.46 2.60
C ILE A 48 7.12 10.23 3.87
N GLU A 49 6.52 11.41 3.71
CA GLU A 49 6.10 12.22 4.87
C GLU A 49 5.07 11.48 5.71
N GLN A 50 4.14 10.79 5.07
CA GLN A 50 3.10 10.07 5.82
C GLN A 50 3.70 8.92 6.62
N THR A 51 4.67 8.20 6.06
CA THR A 51 5.28 7.09 6.79
C THR A 51 6.18 7.54 7.94
N ALA A 52 6.61 8.80 7.92
CA ALA A 52 7.33 9.37 9.06
C ALA A 52 6.39 9.69 10.22
N LYS A 53 5.08 9.82 9.95
CA LYS A 53 4.11 10.20 10.97
C LYS A 53 3.34 9.01 11.54
N ARG A 54 3.15 7.98 10.78
CA ARG A 54 2.33 6.83 11.19
C ARG A 54 2.73 5.58 10.45
N ASP A 55 2.38 4.44 11.00
CA ASP A 55 2.61 3.15 10.37
C ASP A 55 1.42 2.77 9.50
N PHE A 56 1.70 2.03 8.45
CA PHE A 56 0.68 1.49 7.54
C PHE A 56 0.84 -0.02 7.44
N ASP A 57 -0.25 -0.70 7.18
CA ASP A 57 -0.22 -2.15 6.96
C ASP A 57 0.18 -2.46 5.53
N VAL A 58 -0.24 -1.60 4.60
CA VAL A 58 0.02 -1.76 3.17
C VAL A 58 0.41 -0.42 2.58
N VAL A 59 1.40 -0.44 1.71
CA VAL A 59 1.70 0.69 0.83
C VAL A 59 1.42 0.22 -0.59
N LEU A 60 0.46 0.85 -1.24
CA LEU A 60 0.07 0.54 -2.61
C LEU A 60 0.55 1.68 -3.48
N THR A 61 1.49 1.43 -4.36
CA THR A 61 2.14 2.49 -5.11
C THR A 61 2.38 2.13 -6.56
N ASP A 62 2.40 3.15 -7.41
CA ASP A 62 2.94 3.02 -8.75
C ASP A 62 4.44 3.34 -8.69
N LEU A 63 5.16 3.04 -9.76
CA LEU A 63 6.58 3.39 -9.88
C LEU A 63 6.78 4.71 -10.60
N GLY A 64 5.84 5.10 -11.44
CA GLY A 64 5.96 6.33 -12.23
C GLY A 64 5.45 7.54 -11.49
N LEU A 65 6.13 7.95 -10.44
CA LEU A 65 5.74 9.11 -9.66
C LEU A 65 6.45 10.36 -10.19
N PRO A 66 5.87 11.54 -10.01
CA PRO A 66 6.39 12.75 -10.66
C PRO A 66 7.67 13.30 -10.04
N ASP A 67 7.94 12.99 -8.79
CA ASP A 67 9.02 13.67 -8.07
C ASP A 67 10.18 12.77 -7.65
N ILE A 68 9.92 11.52 -7.36
CA ILE A 68 10.94 10.60 -6.84
C ILE A 68 10.77 9.25 -7.52
N PRO A 69 11.86 8.59 -7.94
CA PRO A 69 11.73 7.25 -8.52
C PRO A 69 11.04 6.30 -7.56
N GLY A 70 10.18 5.44 -8.09
CA GLY A 70 9.36 4.56 -7.25
C GLY A 70 10.15 3.63 -6.36
N ASP A 71 11.28 3.10 -6.86
CA ASP A 71 12.12 2.23 -6.03
C ASP A 71 12.73 3.00 -4.86
N THR A 72 13.08 4.27 -5.06
CA THR A 72 13.57 5.12 -3.99
C THR A 72 12.49 5.36 -2.95
N VAL A 73 11.24 5.58 -3.40
CA VAL A 73 10.12 5.76 -2.47
C VAL A 73 9.96 4.52 -1.60
N ILE A 74 10.04 3.33 -2.20
CA ILE A 74 9.91 2.08 -1.45
C ILE A 74 10.99 2.00 -0.37
N ARG A 75 12.23 2.29 -0.72
CA ARG A 75 13.32 2.23 0.26
C ARG A 75 13.12 3.22 1.41
N ARG A 76 12.68 4.45 1.07
CA ARG A 76 12.50 5.49 2.07
C ARG A 76 11.33 5.18 2.99
N VAL A 77 10.25 4.67 2.43
CA VAL A 77 9.07 4.28 3.19
C VAL A 77 9.43 3.16 4.18
N LEU A 78 10.17 2.16 3.71
CA LEU A 78 10.57 1.06 4.58
C LEU A 78 11.52 1.55 5.69
N ALA A 79 12.42 2.47 5.37
CA ALA A 79 13.33 3.02 6.36
C ALA A 79 12.61 3.81 7.45
N ASN A 80 11.50 4.47 7.09
CA ASN A 80 10.74 5.26 8.06
C ASN A 80 9.83 4.41 8.95
N SER A 81 9.48 3.22 8.52
CA SER A 81 8.41 2.45 9.15
C SER A 81 8.92 1.68 10.35
N ARG A 82 8.22 1.77 11.49
CA ARG A 82 8.58 1.00 12.66
C ARG A 82 8.15 -0.44 12.51
N ARG A 83 6.97 -0.65 11.91
CA ARG A 83 6.51 -1.98 11.54
C ARG A 83 6.53 -2.03 10.03
N ARG A 84 7.10 -3.08 9.47
CA ARG A 84 7.25 -3.20 8.03
C ARG A 84 5.90 -3.36 7.35
N PRO A 85 5.50 -2.42 6.48
CA PRO A 85 4.28 -2.58 5.72
C PRO A 85 4.50 -3.58 4.57
N ARG A 86 3.42 -4.16 4.08
CA ARG A 86 3.49 -4.91 2.85
C ARG A 86 3.49 -3.92 1.70
N ILE A 87 4.43 -4.06 0.79
CA ILE A 87 4.58 -3.15 -0.35
C ILE A 87 4.01 -3.82 -1.58
N ILE A 88 2.94 -3.23 -2.12
CA ILE A 88 2.29 -3.70 -3.34
C ILE A 88 2.47 -2.65 -4.41
N VAL A 89 3.05 -3.04 -5.54
CA VAL A 89 3.28 -2.14 -6.67
C VAL A 89 2.32 -2.51 -7.80
N VAL A 90 1.67 -1.51 -8.39
CA VAL A 90 0.87 -1.68 -9.59
C VAL A 90 1.44 -0.71 -10.61
N THR A 91 2.03 -1.20 -11.67
CA THR A 91 2.75 -0.34 -12.59
C THR A 91 2.57 -0.73 -14.04
N GLY A 92 2.63 0.27 -14.93
CA GLY A 92 2.68 0.04 -16.36
C GLY A 92 4.12 -0.13 -16.86
N TYR A 93 5.10 0.08 -16.00
CA TYR A 93 6.50 -0.07 -16.38
C TYR A 93 6.86 -1.54 -16.45
N ASP A 94 7.86 -1.83 -17.27
CA ASP A 94 8.35 -3.19 -17.42
C ASP A 94 9.73 -3.30 -16.80
N GLU A 95 10.49 -4.35 -17.16
CA GLU A 95 11.87 -4.47 -16.70
C GLU A 95 12.72 -3.36 -17.31
N PRO A 96 13.74 -2.87 -16.61
CA PRO A 96 14.23 -3.37 -15.30
C PRO A 96 13.52 -2.76 -14.09
N PHE A 97 12.50 -1.95 -14.30
CA PHE A 97 11.87 -1.22 -13.20
C PHE A 97 11.20 -2.15 -12.20
N LYS A 98 10.59 -3.24 -12.69
CA LYS A 98 9.94 -4.20 -11.79
C LYS A 98 10.97 -4.90 -10.91
N SER A 99 12.11 -5.30 -11.48
CA SER A 99 13.17 -5.94 -10.69
C SER A 99 13.74 -4.99 -9.66
N ARG A 100 13.91 -3.71 -10.04
CA ARG A 100 14.39 -2.70 -9.09
C ARG A 100 13.42 -2.51 -7.94
N ALA A 101 12.12 -2.56 -8.24
CA ALA A 101 11.11 -2.43 -7.19
C ALA A 101 11.21 -3.60 -6.21
N ARG A 102 11.37 -4.82 -6.72
CA ARG A 102 11.51 -5.99 -5.86
C ARG A 102 12.76 -5.90 -5.01
N GLU A 103 13.87 -5.48 -5.60
CA GLU A 103 15.13 -5.31 -4.86
C GLU A 103 14.99 -4.23 -3.79
N ALA A 104 14.18 -3.22 -4.03
CA ALA A 104 13.95 -2.16 -3.06
C ALA A 104 13.07 -2.62 -1.91
N GLY A 105 12.35 -3.73 -2.07
CA GLY A 105 11.51 -4.27 -1.01
C GLY A 105 10.05 -4.49 -1.36
N ALA A 106 9.67 -4.37 -2.65
CA ALA A 106 8.29 -4.64 -3.04
C ALA A 106 7.99 -6.13 -2.83
N ASP A 107 6.89 -6.41 -2.14
CA ASP A 107 6.48 -7.78 -1.89
C ASP A 107 5.74 -8.38 -3.08
N VAL A 108 4.98 -7.55 -3.77
CA VAL A 108 4.21 -7.98 -4.94
C VAL A 108 4.29 -6.88 -5.98
N VAL A 109 4.50 -7.26 -7.22
CA VAL A 109 4.51 -6.30 -8.33
C VAL A 109 3.52 -6.78 -9.38
N PHE A 110 2.46 -5.99 -9.57
CA PHE A 110 1.44 -6.26 -10.58
C PHE A 110 1.62 -5.34 -11.76
N SER A 111 1.33 -5.85 -12.95
CA SER A 111 1.35 -5.05 -14.17
C SER A 111 -0.02 -4.45 -14.42
N LYS A 112 -0.06 -3.23 -14.94
CA LYS A 112 -1.31 -2.63 -15.41
C LYS A 112 -1.66 -3.18 -16.78
N PRO A 113 -2.93 -3.30 -17.11
CA PRO A 113 -4.08 -3.02 -16.24
C PRO A 113 -4.28 -4.14 -15.23
N ILE A 114 -4.71 -3.79 -14.04
CA ILE A 114 -4.95 -4.79 -13.01
C ILE A 114 -6.45 -4.94 -12.80
N VAL A 115 -6.87 -6.18 -12.61
CA VAL A 115 -8.26 -6.47 -12.28
C VAL A 115 -8.42 -6.26 -10.78
N TRP A 116 -9.46 -5.55 -10.37
CA TRP A 116 -9.65 -5.23 -8.96
C TRP A 116 -9.67 -6.46 -8.07
N SER A 117 -10.30 -7.56 -8.53
CA SER A 117 -10.37 -8.77 -7.72
C SER A 117 -8.99 -9.33 -7.39
N THR A 118 -8.02 -9.18 -8.29
CA THR A 118 -6.66 -9.62 -8.04
C THR A 118 -6.02 -8.80 -6.93
N LEU A 119 -6.20 -7.49 -6.98
CA LEU A 119 -5.66 -6.60 -5.95
C LEU A 119 -6.37 -6.83 -4.62
N ALA A 120 -7.68 -6.99 -4.64
CA ALA A 120 -8.45 -7.24 -3.43
C ALA A 120 -8.00 -8.53 -2.73
N ARG A 121 -7.64 -9.55 -3.52
CA ARG A 121 -7.13 -10.80 -2.94
C ARG A 121 -5.80 -10.57 -2.22
N ALA A 122 -4.91 -9.77 -2.80
CA ALA A 122 -3.63 -9.46 -2.16
C ALA A 122 -3.84 -8.70 -0.85
N LEU A 123 -4.82 -7.79 -0.82
CA LEU A 123 -5.15 -7.07 0.40
C LEU A 123 -5.74 -8.00 1.45
N ALA A 124 -6.59 -8.93 1.03
CA ALA A 124 -7.17 -9.91 1.96
C ALA A 124 -6.11 -10.81 2.55
N GLU A 125 -5.10 -11.18 1.77
CA GLU A 125 -3.99 -11.96 2.29
C GLU A 125 -3.22 -11.20 3.37
N THR A 126 -3.00 -9.91 3.16
CA THR A 126 -2.32 -9.08 4.14
C THR A 126 -3.13 -9.02 5.44
N ALA A 127 -4.44 -8.86 5.33
CA ALA A 127 -5.31 -8.81 6.50
C ALA A 127 -5.26 -10.12 7.29
N ARG A 128 -5.24 -11.26 6.59
CA ARG A 128 -5.16 -12.56 7.26
C ARG A 128 -3.83 -12.74 7.97
N LYS A 129 -2.74 -12.32 7.35
CA LYS A 129 -1.43 -12.42 7.97
C LYS A 129 -1.32 -11.55 9.20
N GLN A 130 -1.92 -10.36 9.13
CA GLN A 130 -1.93 -9.47 10.28
C GLN A 130 -2.71 -10.08 11.43
N GLN A 131 -3.86 -10.64 11.17
CA GLN A 131 -4.66 -11.28 12.20
C GLN A 131 -3.93 -12.46 12.80
N GLY A 132 -3.24 -13.25 11.99
CA GLY A 132 -2.44 -14.36 12.48
C GLY A 132 -1.31 -13.90 13.39
N ALA A 133 -0.62 -12.84 12.99
CA ALA A 133 0.47 -12.31 13.80
C ALA A 133 -0.06 -11.76 15.12
N ASP A 134 -1.20 -11.07 15.10
CA ASP A 134 -1.79 -10.54 16.30
C ASP A 134 -2.23 -11.66 17.22
N HIS A 135 -2.75 -12.74 16.66
CA HIS A 135 -3.18 -13.88 17.43
C HIS A 135 -1.99 -14.51 18.16
N PHE A 136 -0.88 -14.70 17.46
CA PHE A 136 0.29 -15.26 18.10
C PHE A 136 0.84 -14.31 19.15
N ALA A 137 0.82 -13.02 18.91
CA ALA A 137 1.32 -12.07 19.88
C ALA A 137 0.46 -12.07 21.14
N ALA A 138 -0.82 -12.34 21.02
CA ALA A 138 -1.71 -12.37 22.15
C ALA A 138 -1.56 -13.65 22.97
N ALA A 139 -1.08 -14.69 22.34
CA ALA A 139 -0.89 -15.92 23.04
C ALA A 139 0.39 -15.89 23.86
#